data_a786ae123ea85b9dbb4c0d508099c42c
#
_entry.id   a786ae123ea85b9dbb4c0d508099c42c
#
_cell.length_a   1.000
_cell.length_b   1.000
_cell.length_c   1.000
_cell.angle_alpha   90.00
_cell.angle_beta   90.00
_cell.angle_gamma   90.00
#
_symmetry.space_group_name_H-M   'P 1'
#
loop_
_entity.id
_entity.type
_entity.pdbx_description
1 polymer ?
#
loop_
_entity_poly.entity_id
_entity_poly.type
_entity_poly.pdbx_seq_one_letter_code
_entity_poly.pdbx_strand_id
1 'polypeptide(L)'
;IIHERGDRHLNTDTYQSALESTKDSIEDVNKAIGFSLGSLTLEKLITSAITLVICIVCIWIIMRIARRISSHSRLSESLSRFILKVLKITLEFMAILIVADSLGFNVTALLAVFSLLGLALSLSVQNCLSNAMSGIIILLTRPFEDGDFIEAGNVSGTVRDIGLIYTQLCTIDNKDIYVPNSDLSASKIVNYNREPQRRVDLTF
;
A
#
# COMPACT_ATOMS: atom_id res chain seq x y z
N ILE A 1 -35.89 -47.81 -41.08
CA ILE A 1 -34.47 -48.21 -40.82
C ILE A 1 -33.48 -47.16 -41.39
N ILE A 2 -33.94 -46.23 -42.29
CA ILE A 2 -33.04 -45.25 -42.93
C ILE A 2 -32.90 -43.95 -42.10
N HIS A 3 -33.73 -43.66 -41.10
CA HIS A 3 -33.75 -42.39 -40.36
C HIS A 3 -32.79 -42.37 -39.16
N GLU A 4 -32.36 -43.50 -38.62
CA GLU A 4 -31.57 -43.62 -37.42
C GLU A 4 -30.04 -43.54 -37.63
N ARG A 5 -29.60 -43.58 -38.88
CA ARG A 5 -28.16 -43.52 -39.22
C ARG A 5 -27.63 -42.10 -39.44
N GLY A 6 -28.52 -41.12 -39.75
CA GLY A 6 -28.15 -39.72 -39.95
C GLY A 6 -27.83 -38.97 -38.64
N ASP A 7 -28.61 -39.25 -37.59
CA ASP A 7 -28.47 -38.52 -36.32
C ASP A 7 -27.22 -38.89 -35.51
N ARG A 8 -26.67 -40.09 -35.68
CA ARG A 8 -25.43 -40.51 -35.00
C ARG A 8 -24.18 -39.90 -35.59
N HIS A 9 -24.15 -39.61 -36.88
CA HIS A 9 -23.01 -38.95 -37.53
C HIS A 9 -22.98 -37.45 -37.22
N LEU A 10 -24.13 -36.78 -37.21
CA LEU A 10 -24.26 -35.37 -36.85
C LEU A 10 -23.82 -35.13 -35.39
N ASN A 11 -24.10 -36.07 -34.48
CA ASN A 11 -23.72 -35.94 -33.08
C ASN A 11 -22.18 -36.12 -32.85
N THR A 12 -21.55 -37.07 -33.58
CA THR A 12 -20.09 -37.28 -33.51
C THR A 12 -19.30 -36.09 -34.06
N ASP A 13 -19.74 -35.47 -35.15
CA ASP A 13 -19.07 -34.32 -35.74
C ASP A 13 -19.18 -33.09 -34.84
N THR A 14 -20.34 -32.90 -34.19
CA THR A 14 -20.53 -31.82 -33.18
C THR A 14 -19.67 -32.02 -31.94
N TYR A 15 -19.53 -33.26 -31.45
CA TYR A 15 -18.62 -33.55 -30.32
C TYR A 15 -17.15 -33.36 -30.69
N GLN A 16 -16.74 -33.73 -31.91
CA GLN A 16 -15.37 -33.57 -32.37
C GLN A 16 -15.02 -32.07 -32.52
N SER A 17 -15.92 -31.27 -33.10
CA SER A 17 -15.71 -29.82 -33.22
C SER A 17 -15.65 -29.11 -31.85
N ALA A 18 -16.45 -29.54 -30.88
CA ALA A 18 -16.43 -29.03 -29.52
C ALA A 18 -15.12 -29.41 -28.79
N LEU A 19 -14.63 -30.64 -29.02
CA LEU A 19 -13.34 -31.10 -28.47
C LEU A 19 -12.15 -30.34 -29.07
N GLU A 20 -12.15 -30.06 -30.36
CA GLU A 20 -11.12 -29.25 -31.01
C GLU A 20 -11.12 -27.83 -30.48
N SER A 21 -12.29 -27.18 -30.46
CA SER A 21 -12.41 -25.82 -29.88
C SER A 21 -11.96 -25.72 -28.40
N THR A 22 -12.21 -26.80 -27.65
CA THR A 22 -11.74 -26.86 -26.24
C THR A 22 -10.22 -27.05 -26.17
N LYS A 23 -9.63 -27.86 -27.07
CA LYS A 23 -8.16 -28.02 -27.17
C LYS A 23 -7.48 -26.72 -27.55
N ASP A 24 -8.00 -26.02 -28.56
CA ASP A 24 -7.47 -24.71 -28.99
C ASP A 24 -7.54 -23.67 -27.85
N SER A 25 -8.67 -23.66 -27.14
CA SER A 25 -8.81 -22.78 -25.95
C SER A 25 -7.81 -23.12 -24.82
N ILE A 26 -7.54 -24.41 -24.59
CA ILE A 26 -6.54 -24.86 -23.62
C ILE A 26 -5.13 -24.50 -24.09
N GLU A 27 -4.85 -24.62 -25.39
CA GLU A 27 -3.55 -24.27 -25.96
C GLU A 27 -3.30 -22.76 -25.90
N ASP A 28 -4.31 -21.95 -26.19
CA ASP A 28 -4.26 -20.49 -26.05
C ASP A 28 -4.07 -20.05 -24.59
N VAL A 29 -4.74 -20.68 -23.65
CA VAL A 29 -4.54 -20.46 -22.21
C VAL A 29 -3.13 -20.89 -21.79
N ASN A 30 -2.64 -22.04 -22.23
CA ASN A 30 -1.27 -22.48 -21.96
C ASN A 30 -0.21 -21.52 -22.54
N LYS A 31 -0.47 -20.99 -23.73
CA LYS A 31 0.41 -20.01 -24.39
C LYS A 31 0.38 -18.66 -23.68
N ALA A 32 -0.78 -18.23 -23.20
CA ALA A 32 -0.95 -17.00 -22.42
C ALA A 32 -0.29 -17.09 -21.02
N ILE A 33 -0.37 -18.27 -20.40
CA ILE A 33 0.28 -18.52 -19.09
C ILE A 33 1.78 -18.79 -19.28
N GLY A 34 2.24 -19.10 -20.50
CA GLY A 34 3.64 -19.44 -20.81
C GLY A 34 4.12 -20.73 -20.13
N PHE A 35 3.17 -21.55 -19.64
CA PHE A 35 3.47 -22.76 -18.91
C PHE A 35 3.34 -23.99 -19.82
N SER A 36 4.42 -24.70 -20.00
CA SER A 36 4.45 -26.03 -20.65
C SER A 36 4.90 -27.03 -19.59
N LEU A 37 4.10 -28.06 -19.33
CA LEU A 37 4.47 -29.17 -18.43
C LEU A 37 5.82 -29.81 -18.80
N GLY A 38 6.22 -29.76 -20.09
CA GLY A 38 7.52 -30.19 -20.56
C GLY A 38 8.68 -29.27 -20.20
N SER A 39 8.43 -28.05 -19.69
CA SER A 39 9.46 -27.10 -19.26
C SER A 39 9.86 -27.25 -17.78
N LEU A 40 9.18 -28.13 -17.03
CA LEU A 40 9.53 -28.46 -15.64
C LEU A 40 10.77 -29.36 -15.65
N THR A 41 11.93 -28.76 -15.67
CA THR A 41 13.20 -29.46 -15.47
C THR A 41 13.43 -29.68 -13.98
N LEU A 42 14.17 -30.72 -13.61
CA LEU A 42 14.56 -30.97 -12.22
C LEU A 42 15.28 -29.75 -11.61
N GLU A 43 16.03 -29.03 -12.42
CA GLU A 43 16.73 -27.79 -12.05
C GLU A 43 15.74 -26.70 -11.60
N LYS A 44 14.64 -26.46 -12.34
CA LYS A 44 13.61 -25.48 -11.97
C LYS A 44 12.87 -25.86 -10.69
N LEU A 45 12.62 -27.16 -10.48
CA LEU A 45 12.01 -27.64 -9.24
C LEU A 45 12.94 -27.42 -8.03
N ILE A 46 14.23 -27.68 -8.16
CA ILE A 46 15.20 -27.43 -7.09
C ILE A 46 15.30 -25.92 -6.82
N THR A 47 15.42 -25.11 -7.87
CA THR A 47 15.49 -23.65 -7.73
C THR A 47 14.25 -23.08 -7.07
N SER A 48 13.04 -23.50 -7.48
CA SER A 48 11.78 -23.03 -6.87
C SER A 48 11.65 -23.47 -5.41
N ALA A 49 12.10 -24.69 -5.07
CA ALA A 49 12.12 -25.15 -3.68
C ALA A 49 13.07 -24.31 -2.81
N ILE A 50 14.25 -24.00 -3.30
CA ILE A 50 15.21 -23.14 -2.60
C ILE A 50 14.62 -21.73 -2.44
N THR A 51 14.04 -21.16 -3.50
CA THR A 51 13.39 -19.85 -3.48
C THR A 51 12.26 -19.80 -2.48
N LEU A 52 11.40 -20.84 -2.43
CA LEU A 52 10.32 -20.95 -1.45
C LEU A 52 10.86 -20.93 -0.01
N VAL A 53 11.91 -21.70 0.27
CA VAL A 53 12.53 -21.71 1.62
C VAL A 53 13.06 -20.32 1.98
N ILE A 54 13.75 -19.65 1.04
CA ILE A 54 14.27 -18.30 1.26
C ILE A 54 13.11 -17.33 1.54
N CYS A 55 12.03 -17.36 0.76
CA CYS A 55 10.84 -16.52 0.97
C CYS A 55 10.23 -16.75 2.35
N ILE A 56 10.04 -18.00 2.77
CA ILE A 56 9.50 -18.35 4.10
C ILE A 56 10.39 -17.78 5.22
N VAL A 57 11.70 -17.94 5.11
CA VAL A 57 12.66 -17.42 6.09
C VAL A 57 12.62 -15.89 6.13
N CYS A 58 12.60 -15.23 4.98
CA CYS A 58 12.48 -13.78 4.90
C CYS A 58 11.16 -13.27 5.52
N ILE A 59 10.03 -13.88 5.19
CA ILE A 59 8.73 -13.55 5.77
C ILE A 59 8.77 -13.73 7.29
N TRP A 60 9.31 -14.82 7.78
CA TRP A 60 9.43 -15.08 9.21
C TRP A 60 10.27 -14.02 9.93
N ILE A 61 11.43 -13.63 9.35
CA ILE A 61 12.30 -12.58 9.89
C ILE A 61 11.57 -11.23 9.91
N ILE A 62 10.99 -10.82 8.77
CA ILE A 62 10.28 -9.54 8.64
C ILE A 62 9.11 -9.49 9.64
N MET A 63 8.30 -10.54 9.72
CA MET A 63 7.18 -10.61 10.64
C MET A 63 7.62 -10.64 12.11
N ARG A 64 8.76 -11.24 12.42
CA ARG A 64 9.32 -11.22 13.78
C ARG A 64 9.74 -9.80 14.17
N ILE A 65 10.41 -9.09 13.28
CA ILE A 65 10.83 -7.69 13.50
C ILE A 65 9.61 -6.79 13.63
N ALA A 66 8.65 -6.89 12.70
CA ALA A 66 7.44 -6.09 12.69
C ALA A 66 6.61 -6.26 13.98
N ARG A 67 6.44 -7.49 14.48
CA ARG A 67 5.77 -7.77 15.76
C ARG A 67 6.53 -7.14 16.94
N ARG A 68 7.87 -7.18 16.92
CA ARG A 68 8.68 -6.61 18.01
C ARG A 68 8.56 -5.08 18.05
N ILE A 69 8.58 -4.42 16.89
CA ILE A 69 8.38 -2.97 16.79
C ILE A 69 6.97 -2.60 17.24
N SER A 70 5.96 -3.35 16.76
CA SER A 70 4.57 -3.13 17.10
C SER A 70 4.26 -3.27 18.59
N SER A 71 4.92 -4.19 19.30
CA SER A 71 4.74 -4.38 20.74
C SER A 71 5.33 -3.25 21.59
N HIS A 72 6.24 -2.43 21.04
CA HIS A 72 6.84 -1.26 21.71
C HIS A 72 6.15 0.06 21.34
N SER A 73 5.30 0.05 20.30
CA SER A 73 4.59 1.25 19.84
C SER A 73 3.35 1.52 20.70
N ARG A 74 3.01 2.81 20.87
CA ARG A 74 1.77 3.26 21.54
C ARG A 74 0.52 3.11 20.67
N LEU A 75 0.61 2.33 19.57
CA LEU A 75 -0.51 2.08 18.67
C LEU A 75 -1.58 1.24 19.37
N SER A 76 -2.85 1.50 19.06
CA SER A 76 -3.93 0.65 19.53
C SER A 76 -3.72 -0.79 19.05
N GLU A 77 -4.07 -1.75 19.90
CA GLU A 77 -3.89 -3.18 19.58
C GLU A 77 -4.61 -3.58 18.28
N SER A 78 -5.77 -2.98 18.01
CA SER A 78 -6.54 -3.23 16.80
C SER A 78 -5.82 -2.74 15.55
N LEU A 79 -5.22 -1.54 15.57
CA LEU A 79 -4.47 -0.98 14.45
C LEU A 79 -3.19 -1.80 14.20
N SER A 80 -2.49 -2.17 15.24
CA SER A 80 -1.30 -3.01 15.16
C SER A 80 -1.60 -4.36 14.49
N ARG A 81 -2.66 -5.05 14.92
CA ARG A 81 -3.10 -6.31 14.31
C ARG A 81 -3.48 -6.16 12.85
N PHE A 82 -4.16 -5.06 12.50
CA PHE A 82 -4.53 -4.76 11.12
C PHE A 82 -3.29 -4.58 10.23
N ILE A 83 -2.34 -3.74 10.64
CA ILE A 83 -1.09 -3.48 9.90
C ILE A 83 -0.30 -4.79 9.71
N LEU A 84 -0.12 -5.58 10.76
CA LEU A 84 0.59 -6.86 10.68
C LEU A 84 -0.10 -7.87 9.76
N LYS A 85 -1.44 -7.88 9.74
CA LYS A 85 -2.21 -8.74 8.84
C LYS A 85 -2.05 -8.34 7.38
N VAL A 86 -2.15 -7.03 7.07
CA VAL A 86 -1.94 -6.51 5.72
C VAL A 86 -0.52 -6.80 5.26
N LEU A 87 0.49 -6.51 6.08
CA LEU A 87 1.90 -6.79 5.79
C LEU A 87 2.11 -8.29 5.48
N LYS A 88 1.54 -9.17 6.29
CA LYS A 88 1.65 -10.62 6.10
C LYS A 88 1.07 -11.06 4.75
N ILE A 89 -0.16 -10.62 4.44
CA ILE A 89 -0.84 -10.96 3.18
C ILE A 89 -0.03 -10.47 1.98
N THR A 90 0.50 -9.24 2.05
CA THR A 90 1.33 -8.68 0.97
C THR A 90 2.60 -9.50 0.75
N LEU A 91 3.30 -9.88 1.83
CA LEU A 91 4.52 -10.68 1.74
C LEU A 91 4.25 -12.10 1.23
N GLU A 92 3.16 -12.75 1.68
CA GLU A 92 2.76 -14.07 1.19
C GLU A 92 2.42 -14.03 -0.31
N PHE A 93 1.69 -12.99 -0.73
CA PHE A 93 1.37 -12.78 -2.14
C PHE A 93 2.62 -12.59 -2.99
N MET A 94 3.57 -11.74 -2.56
CA MET A 94 4.85 -11.55 -3.26
C MET A 94 5.64 -12.86 -3.36
N ALA A 95 5.67 -13.66 -2.29
CA ALA A 95 6.34 -14.95 -2.30
C ALA A 95 5.74 -15.92 -3.32
N ILE A 96 4.40 -15.95 -3.43
CA ILE A 96 3.70 -16.77 -4.44
C ILE A 96 4.12 -16.35 -5.85
N LEU A 97 4.19 -15.04 -6.13
CA LEU A 97 4.61 -14.55 -7.45
C LEU A 97 6.06 -14.93 -7.78
N ILE A 98 6.99 -14.77 -6.83
CA ILE A 98 8.41 -15.10 -7.01
C ILE A 98 8.59 -16.60 -7.27
N VAL A 99 7.86 -17.45 -6.53
CA VAL A 99 7.91 -18.91 -6.73
C VAL A 99 7.27 -19.29 -8.07
N ALA A 100 6.15 -18.67 -8.46
CA ALA A 100 5.53 -18.92 -9.75
C ALA A 100 6.47 -18.54 -10.93
N ASP A 101 7.15 -17.40 -10.83
CA ASP A 101 8.16 -16.97 -11.80
C ASP A 101 9.31 -17.99 -11.91
N SER A 102 9.80 -18.48 -10.78
CA SER A 102 10.87 -19.49 -10.72
C SER A 102 10.49 -20.84 -11.35
N LEU A 103 9.20 -21.16 -11.37
CA LEU A 103 8.63 -22.32 -12.05
C LEU A 103 8.45 -22.10 -13.56
N GLY A 104 8.59 -20.86 -14.04
CA GLY A 104 8.46 -20.49 -15.44
C GLY A 104 7.08 -19.98 -15.83
N PHE A 105 6.21 -19.64 -14.87
CA PHE A 105 4.96 -18.94 -15.17
C PHE A 105 5.24 -17.49 -15.56
N ASN A 106 4.56 -17.00 -16.58
CA ASN A 106 4.67 -15.58 -16.94
C ASN A 106 3.84 -14.72 -15.98
N VAL A 107 4.50 -14.18 -14.96
CA VAL A 107 3.86 -13.30 -13.96
C VAL A 107 3.80 -11.83 -14.38
N THR A 108 4.35 -11.47 -15.55
CA THR A 108 4.49 -10.08 -16.01
C THR A 108 3.14 -9.35 -16.09
N ALA A 109 2.13 -9.98 -16.68
CA ALA A 109 0.79 -9.38 -16.77
C ALA A 109 0.17 -9.15 -15.40
N LEU A 110 0.37 -10.09 -14.47
CA LEU A 110 -0.12 -9.98 -13.10
C LEU A 110 0.58 -8.86 -12.35
N LEU A 111 1.92 -8.76 -12.49
CA LEU A 111 2.71 -7.65 -11.92
C LEU A 111 2.26 -6.30 -12.47
N ALA A 112 1.94 -6.19 -13.76
CA ALA A 112 1.43 -4.95 -14.35
C ALA A 112 0.10 -4.52 -13.71
N VAL A 113 -0.85 -5.44 -13.52
CA VAL A 113 -2.13 -5.16 -12.85
C VAL A 113 -1.92 -4.73 -11.40
N PHE A 114 -1.05 -5.45 -10.66
CA PHE A 114 -0.74 -5.06 -9.27
C PHE A 114 0.00 -3.73 -9.16
N SER A 115 0.84 -3.39 -10.15
CA SER A 115 1.50 -2.08 -10.21
C SER A 115 0.48 -0.94 -10.38
N LEU A 116 -0.54 -1.13 -11.22
CA LEU A 116 -1.64 -0.17 -11.38
C LEU A 116 -2.47 -0.04 -10.10
N LEU A 117 -2.79 -1.16 -9.44
CA LEU A 117 -3.50 -1.14 -8.15
C LEU A 117 -2.67 -0.46 -7.06
N GLY A 118 -1.35 -0.70 -7.04
CA GLY A 118 -0.42 -0.03 -6.13
C GLY A 118 -0.36 1.48 -6.35
N LEU A 119 -0.34 1.92 -7.61
CA LEU A 119 -0.40 3.33 -7.97
C LEU A 119 -1.72 3.97 -7.49
N ALA A 120 -2.86 3.33 -7.77
CA ALA A 120 -4.16 3.82 -7.32
C ALA A 120 -4.24 3.94 -5.80
N LEU A 121 -3.74 2.95 -5.06
CA LEU A 121 -3.67 2.98 -3.60
C LEU A 121 -2.74 4.07 -3.10
N SER A 122 -1.57 4.26 -3.74
CA SER A 122 -0.61 5.32 -3.40
C SER A 122 -1.24 6.71 -3.53
N LEU A 123 -1.97 6.97 -4.63
CA LEU A 123 -2.70 8.22 -4.82
C LEU A 123 -3.79 8.42 -3.76
N SER A 124 -4.45 7.34 -3.32
CA SER A 124 -5.49 7.41 -2.29
C SER A 124 -4.95 7.79 -0.90
N VAL A 125 -3.72 7.41 -0.56
CA VAL A 125 -3.10 7.72 0.74
C VAL A 125 -2.14 8.92 0.70
N GLN A 126 -1.95 9.55 -0.46
CA GLN A 126 -1.00 10.63 -0.70
C GLN A 126 -1.13 11.78 0.30
N ASN A 127 -2.36 12.24 0.57
CA ASN A 127 -2.60 13.34 1.50
C ASN A 127 -2.22 12.97 2.95
N CYS A 128 -2.47 11.74 3.34
CA CYS A 128 -2.10 11.23 4.66
C CYS A 128 -0.57 11.22 4.84
N LEU A 129 0.15 10.76 3.81
CA LEU A 129 1.60 10.73 3.79
C LEU A 129 2.20 12.15 3.76
N SER A 130 1.62 13.07 2.97
CA SER A 130 2.01 14.48 2.93
C SER A 130 1.91 15.12 4.30
N ASN A 131 0.79 14.94 5.01
CA ASN A 131 0.60 15.45 6.36
C ASN A 131 1.62 14.87 7.36
N ALA A 132 1.87 13.57 7.30
CA ALA A 132 2.86 12.93 8.17
C ALA A 132 4.28 13.46 7.93
N MET A 133 4.68 13.64 6.66
CA MET A 133 5.98 14.21 6.31
C MET A 133 6.10 15.68 6.74
N SER A 134 5.04 16.48 6.56
CA SER A 134 4.99 17.86 7.04
C SER A 134 5.09 17.92 8.57
N GLY A 135 4.42 17.02 9.30
CA GLY A 135 4.56 16.92 10.76
C GLY A 135 5.99 16.62 11.20
N ILE A 136 6.67 15.69 10.53
CA ILE A 136 8.09 15.39 10.79
C ILE A 136 8.96 16.63 10.51
N ILE A 137 8.72 17.36 9.41
CA ILE A 137 9.46 18.57 9.08
C ILE A 137 9.24 19.64 10.16
N ILE A 138 8.00 19.88 10.60
CA ILE A 138 7.69 20.84 11.68
C ILE A 138 8.44 20.48 12.96
N LEU A 139 8.41 19.21 13.38
CA LEU A 139 9.10 18.73 14.59
C LEU A 139 10.63 18.84 14.49
N LEU A 140 11.20 18.71 13.27
CA LEU A 140 12.62 18.77 13.02
C LEU A 140 13.12 20.20 12.92
N THR A 141 12.42 21.06 12.17
CA THR A 141 12.81 22.46 11.93
C THR A 141 12.33 23.43 13.00
N ARG A 142 11.29 23.03 13.77
CA ARG A 142 10.69 23.78 14.87
C ARG A 142 10.42 25.26 14.54
N PRO A 143 9.61 25.55 13.52
CA PRO A 143 9.22 26.93 13.23
C PRO A 143 8.36 27.53 14.35
N PHE A 144 7.72 26.69 15.13
CA PHE A 144 6.99 26.97 16.37
C PHE A 144 7.07 25.77 17.32
N GLU A 145 6.81 25.98 18.58
CA GLU A 145 6.82 24.98 19.65
C GLU A 145 5.49 24.96 20.40
N ASP A 146 5.29 23.95 21.26
CA ASP A 146 4.11 23.89 22.12
C ASP A 146 4.07 25.12 23.03
N GLY A 147 2.92 25.80 23.08
CA GLY A 147 2.70 27.04 23.82
C GLY A 147 2.88 28.32 22.99
N ASP A 148 3.45 28.27 21.79
CA ASP A 148 3.57 29.43 20.91
C ASP A 148 2.20 29.85 20.34
N PHE A 149 1.94 31.16 20.31
CA PHE A 149 0.82 31.70 19.57
C PHE A 149 1.24 31.94 18.11
N ILE A 150 0.57 31.24 17.20
CA ILE A 150 0.87 31.33 15.77
C ILE A 150 -0.37 31.78 14.97
N GLU A 151 -0.08 32.40 13.82
CA GLU A 151 -1.05 32.67 12.77
C GLU A 151 -0.54 32.00 11.50
N ALA A 152 -1.37 31.15 10.88
CA ALA A 152 -1.06 30.42 9.67
C ALA A 152 -2.27 30.38 8.74
N GLY A 153 -2.17 31.03 7.59
CA GLY A 153 -3.29 31.14 6.65
C GLY A 153 -4.49 31.86 7.29
N ASN A 154 -5.60 31.16 7.47
CA ASN A 154 -6.85 31.70 8.04
C ASN A 154 -7.08 31.29 9.49
N VAL A 155 -6.11 30.67 10.13
CA VAL A 155 -6.24 30.19 11.51
C VAL A 155 -5.17 30.83 12.41
N SER A 156 -5.57 31.16 13.63
CA SER A 156 -4.67 31.65 14.67
C SER A 156 -5.02 31.01 16.00
N GLY A 157 -3.99 30.73 16.80
CA GLY A 157 -4.18 30.12 18.10
C GLY A 157 -2.85 29.73 18.77
N THR A 158 -2.96 29.33 20.02
CA THR A 158 -1.82 28.78 20.77
C THR A 158 -1.67 27.28 20.43
N VAL A 159 -0.46 26.88 20.08
CA VAL A 159 -0.11 25.47 19.81
C VAL A 159 -0.25 24.68 21.09
N ARG A 160 -1.09 23.64 21.08
CA ARG A 160 -1.27 22.70 22.21
C ARG A 160 -0.49 21.42 22.05
N ASP A 161 -0.47 20.88 20.82
CA ASP A 161 0.20 19.63 20.53
C ASP A 161 0.55 19.56 19.03
N ILE A 162 1.72 19.03 18.72
CA ILE A 162 2.20 18.81 17.35
C ILE A 162 2.19 17.31 17.08
N GLY A 163 1.06 16.81 16.55
CA GLY A 163 0.91 15.42 16.17
C GLY A 163 1.55 15.08 14.81
N LEU A 164 1.56 13.82 14.46
CA LEU A 164 2.13 13.36 13.18
C LEU A 164 1.35 13.87 11.95
N ILE A 165 0.03 13.99 12.02
CA ILE A 165 -0.84 14.35 10.89
C ILE A 165 -1.45 15.73 11.08
N TYR A 166 -1.82 16.09 12.31
CA TYR A 166 -2.48 17.34 12.67
C TYR A 166 -1.71 18.03 13.79
N THR A 167 -1.69 19.35 13.73
CA THR A 167 -1.29 20.21 14.88
C THR A 167 -2.56 20.74 15.52
N GLN A 168 -2.66 20.66 16.84
CA GLN A 168 -3.78 21.17 17.61
C GLN A 168 -3.49 22.60 18.06
N LEU A 169 -4.36 23.53 17.70
CA LEU A 169 -4.34 24.93 18.10
C LEU A 169 -5.51 25.23 19.03
N CYS A 170 -5.30 26.05 20.02
CA CYS A 170 -6.34 26.62 20.87
C CYS A 170 -6.57 28.09 20.49
N THR A 171 -7.79 28.44 20.07
CA THR A 171 -8.14 29.82 19.78
C THR A 171 -8.29 30.65 21.04
N ILE A 172 -8.36 32.00 20.90
CA ILE A 172 -8.59 32.94 21.99
C ILE A 172 -9.95 32.67 22.68
N ASP A 173 -10.93 32.17 21.92
CA ASP A 173 -12.27 31.77 22.44
C ASP A 173 -12.24 30.37 23.10
N ASN A 174 -11.07 29.80 23.37
CA ASN A 174 -10.86 28.48 23.95
C ASN A 174 -11.50 27.33 23.15
N LYS A 175 -11.42 27.41 21.80
CA LYS A 175 -11.83 26.34 20.89
C LYS A 175 -10.60 25.61 20.37
N ASP A 176 -10.69 24.28 20.30
CA ASP A 176 -9.64 23.46 19.70
C ASP A 176 -9.84 23.37 18.17
N ILE A 177 -8.79 23.68 17.45
CA ILE A 177 -8.72 23.54 15.99
C ILE A 177 -7.65 22.52 15.66
N TYR A 178 -7.99 21.53 14.85
CA TYR A 178 -7.03 20.55 14.29
C TYR A 178 -6.68 20.96 12.87
N VAL A 179 -5.46 21.41 12.66
CA VAL A 179 -4.97 21.88 11.36
C VAL A 179 -4.10 20.79 10.75
N PRO A 180 -4.35 20.35 9.51
CA PRO A 180 -3.46 19.42 8.82
C PRO A 180 -2.05 19.99 8.72
N ASN A 181 -1.04 19.18 9.02
CA ASN A 181 0.35 19.64 9.01
C ASN A 181 0.82 20.09 7.62
N SER A 182 0.27 19.51 6.55
CA SER A 182 0.56 19.94 5.18
C SER A 182 0.14 21.41 4.94
N ASP A 183 -0.99 21.83 5.49
CA ASP A 183 -1.50 23.18 5.33
C ASP A 183 -0.64 24.18 6.10
N LEU A 184 -0.21 23.85 7.32
CA LEU A 184 0.72 24.65 8.09
C LEU A 184 2.08 24.79 7.36
N SER A 185 2.63 23.67 6.89
CA SER A 185 3.92 23.65 6.21
C SER A 185 3.92 24.41 4.87
N ALA A 186 2.78 24.47 4.19
CA ALA A 186 2.61 25.19 2.93
C ALA A 186 2.26 26.67 3.12
N SER A 187 1.79 27.09 4.30
CA SER A 187 1.38 28.46 4.58
C SER A 187 2.53 29.32 5.10
N LYS A 188 2.30 30.65 5.07
CA LYS A 188 3.15 31.57 5.84
C LYS A 188 2.77 31.46 7.32
N ILE A 189 3.77 31.23 8.16
CA ILE A 189 3.58 31.13 9.60
C ILE A 189 4.14 32.39 10.25
N VAL A 190 3.31 33.07 11.03
CA VAL A 190 3.73 34.16 11.90
C VAL A 190 3.74 33.63 13.33
N ASN A 191 4.92 33.53 13.93
CA ASN A 191 5.09 33.13 15.31
C ASN A 191 5.25 34.37 16.18
N TYR A 192 4.34 34.58 17.13
CA TYR A 192 4.32 35.76 18.00
C TYR A 192 5.18 35.62 19.26
N ASN A 193 5.66 34.42 19.55
CA ASN A 193 6.43 34.12 20.77
C ASN A 193 7.93 33.90 20.48
N ARG A 194 8.33 33.75 19.22
CA ARG A 194 9.71 33.43 18.82
C ARG A 194 10.71 34.50 19.27
N GLU A 195 10.32 35.77 19.10
CA GLU A 195 11.16 36.90 19.52
C GLU A 195 10.70 37.45 20.87
N PRO A 196 11.64 37.77 21.80
CA PRO A 196 11.32 38.22 23.17
C PRO A 196 10.69 39.64 23.21
N GLN A 197 10.82 40.40 22.14
CA GLN A 197 10.34 41.78 22.07
C GLN A 197 9.58 42.01 20.76
N ARG A 198 8.46 42.76 20.84
CA ARG A 198 7.69 43.20 19.67
C ARG A 198 7.27 44.67 19.84
N ARG A 199 7.12 45.36 18.71
CA ARG A 199 6.59 46.72 18.68
C ARG A 199 5.07 46.71 18.93
N VAL A 200 4.64 47.60 19.82
CA VAL A 200 3.19 47.87 20.05
C VAL A 200 2.96 49.33 19.69
N ASP A 201 2.09 49.56 18.71
CA ASP A 201 1.69 50.93 18.29
C ASP A 201 0.43 51.29 19.07
N LEU A 202 0.51 52.28 19.93
CA LEU A 202 -0.62 52.82 20.69
C LEU A 202 -1.06 54.14 20.04
N THR A 203 -2.34 54.22 19.67
CA THR A 203 -2.98 55.45 19.18
C THR A 203 -3.73 56.07 20.33
N PHE A 204 -3.44 57.31 20.67
CA PHE A 204 -4.12 58.11 21.72
C PHE A 204 -5.08 59.09 21.05
#